data_66d61996b8ccbbf68daef950c4a8f993
#
_entry.id   66d61996b8ccbbf68daef950c4a8f993
#
_cell.length_a   1.000
_cell.length_b   1.000
_cell.length_c   1.000
_cell.angle_alpha   90.00
_cell.angle_beta   90.00
_cell.angle_gamma   90.00
#
_symmetry.space_group_name_H-M   'P 1'
#
loop_
_entity.id
_entity.type
_entity.pdbx_description
1 polymer ?
#
loop_
_entity_poly.entity_id
_entity_poly.type
_entity_poly.pdbx_seq_one_letter_code
_entity_poly.pdbx_strand_id
1 'polypeptide(L)'
;LNISNIFKIRLFKGLFFCFFLIALSNTVYPAIWSFWGREVFGWSSGMIGFTLACYGFLLFIVQAFIIRLQFFDRLSTKNLMSFSLMCGIIALFSFGFVRFEVFVFAIIPIAALSEMVSPTLKAFLSNEISEMDQGLLQGILNSIVGLTSIIGPISMSYIFSKGASQESILYGPGAPFL
;
A
#
# COMPACT_ATOMS: atom_id res chain seq x y z
N LEU A 1 -20.25 -20.59 10.73
CA LEU A 1 -20.82 -19.63 9.78
C LEU A 1 -20.51 -20.09 8.36
N ASN A 2 -21.55 -20.15 7.51
CA ASN A 2 -21.35 -20.52 6.11
C ASN A 2 -20.73 -19.31 5.38
N ILE A 3 -19.76 -19.52 4.51
CA ILE A 3 -19.11 -18.44 3.73
C ILE A 3 -20.14 -17.47 3.12
N SER A 4 -21.32 -18.01 2.71
CA SER A 4 -22.42 -17.22 2.19
C SER A 4 -22.99 -16.19 3.19
N ASN A 5 -22.86 -16.40 4.50
CA ASN A 5 -23.37 -15.48 5.50
C ASN A 5 -22.44 -14.28 5.73
N ILE A 6 -21.11 -14.49 5.64
CA ILE A 6 -20.13 -13.39 5.70
C ILE A 6 -20.30 -12.48 4.48
N PHE A 7 -20.49 -13.04 3.29
CA PHE A 7 -20.72 -12.26 2.08
C PHE A 7 -22.11 -11.63 1.98
N LYS A 8 -23.10 -12.09 2.75
CA LYS A 8 -24.43 -11.48 2.81
C LYS A 8 -24.43 -10.11 3.51
N ILE A 9 -23.50 -9.88 4.42
CA ILE A 9 -23.35 -8.58 5.08
C ILE A 9 -22.71 -7.60 4.10
N ARG A 10 -23.50 -6.68 3.57
CA ARG A 10 -23.09 -5.69 2.56
C ARG A 10 -21.84 -4.89 2.94
N LEU A 11 -21.67 -4.64 4.24
CA LEU A 11 -20.51 -3.96 4.82
C LEU A 11 -19.22 -4.75 4.59
N PHE A 12 -19.22 -6.07 4.85
CA PHE A 12 -18.02 -6.90 4.69
C PHE A 12 -17.58 -7.01 3.24
N LYS A 13 -18.50 -7.07 2.28
CA LYS A 13 -18.17 -7.04 0.85
C LYS A 13 -17.41 -5.77 0.49
N GLY A 14 -17.88 -4.62 0.96
CA GLY A 14 -17.21 -3.33 0.75
C GLY A 14 -15.82 -3.29 1.38
N LEU A 15 -15.66 -3.78 2.62
CA LEU A 15 -14.38 -3.80 3.31
C LEU A 15 -13.36 -4.75 2.67
N PHE A 16 -13.78 -5.93 2.20
CA PHE A 16 -12.90 -6.84 1.45
C PHE A 16 -12.48 -6.25 0.11
N PHE A 17 -13.39 -5.55 -0.57
CA PHE A 17 -13.06 -4.84 -1.81
C PHE A 17 -12.08 -3.70 -1.55
N CYS A 18 -12.28 -2.91 -0.50
CA CYS A 18 -11.33 -1.88 -0.09
C CYS A 18 -9.95 -2.50 0.25
N PHE A 19 -9.94 -3.61 0.97
CA PHE A 19 -8.70 -4.32 1.29
C PHE A 19 -7.98 -4.82 0.03
N PHE A 20 -8.74 -5.33 -0.96
CA PHE A 20 -8.20 -5.72 -2.26
C PHE A 20 -7.54 -4.54 -2.98
N LEU A 21 -8.21 -3.38 -3.04
CA LEU A 21 -7.66 -2.18 -3.69
C LEU A 21 -6.39 -1.68 -2.98
N ILE A 22 -6.39 -1.66 -1.64
CA ILE A 22 -5.22 -1.29 -0.84
C ILE A 22 -4.07 -2.25 -1.09
N ALA A 23 -4.32 -3.56 -1.03
CA ALA A 23 -3.32 -4.58 -1.28
C ALA A 23 -2.76 -4.50 -2.70
N LEU A 24 -3.62 -4.24 -3.69
CA LEU A 24 -3.21 -4.06 -5.08
C LEU A 24 -2.33 -2.82 -5.25
N SER A 25 -2.73 -1.69 -4.67
CA SER A 25 -1.96 -0.43 -4.70
C SER A 25 -0.56 -0.61 -4.10
N ASN A 26 -0.46 -1.33 -2.98
CA ASN A 26 0.83 -1.58 -2.31
C ASN A 26 1.78 -2.45 -3.14
N THR A 27 1.32 -3.16 -4.17
CA THR A 27 2.20 -3.94 -5.05
C THR A 27 3.05 -3.05 -5.98
N VAL A 28 2.72 -1.76 -6.13
CA VAL A 28 3.48 -0.85 -6.98
C VAL A 28 4.94 -0.72 -6.53
N TYR A 29 5.17 -0.63 -5.22
CA TYR A 29 6.52 -0.45 -4.67
C TYR A 29 7.45 -1.62 -5.02
N PRO A 30 7.16 -2.88 -4.65
CA PRO A 30 8.04 -3.99 -5.00
C PRO A 30 8.10 -4.26 -6.50
N ALA A 31 7.06 -3.92 -7.27
CA ALA A 31 7.02 -4.19 -8.70
C ALA A 31 7.92 -3.27 -9.53
N ILE A 32 7.93 -1.97 -9.25
CA ILE A 32 8.55 -1.00 -10.16
C ILE A 32 9.60 -0.10 -9.52
N TRP A 33 9.77 -0.09 -8.20
CA TRP A 33 10.67 0.85 -7.51
C TRP A 33 12.07 0.90 -8.11
N SER A 34 12.65 -0.26 -8.38
CA SER A 34 14.00 -0.36 -8.94
C SER A 34 14.09 0.15 -10.39
N PHE A 35 13.07 -0.14 -11.19
CA PHE A 35 13.00 0.32 -12.56
C PHE A 35 12.76 1.81 -12.63
N TRP A 36 11.80 2.31 -11.86
CA TRP A 36 11.48 3.72 -11.77
C TRP A 36 12.65 4.57 -11.28
N GLY A 37 13.33 4.13 -10.22
CA GLY A 37 14.50 4.85 -9.71
C GLY A 37 15.66 4.94 -10.71
N ARG A 38 15.86 3.90 -11.50
CA ARG A 38 16.87 3.92 -12.60
C ARG A 38 16.45 4.83 -13.73
N GLU A 39 15.19 4.75 -14.16
CA GLU A 39 14.69 5.50 -15.31
C GLU A 39 14.60 7.01 -15.01
N VAL A 40 14.08 7.39 -13.85
CA VAL A 40 13.83 8.80 -13.50
C VAL A 40 15.07 9.50 -12.98
N PHE A 41 15.89 8.83 -12.16
CA PHE A 41 17.01 9.45 -11.45
C PHE A 41 18.37 8.88 -11.79
N GLY A 42 18.44 7.82 -12.59
CA GLY A 42 19.70 7.14 -12.90
C GLY A 42 20.31 6.41 -11.70
N TRP A 43 19.51 5.97 -10.73
CA TRP A 43 20.00 5.38 -9.49
C TRP A 43 20.83 4.12 -9.71
N SER A 44 21.97 4.07 -9.01
CA SER A 44 22.74 2.84 -8.88
C SER A 44 22.01 1.81 -8.01
N SER A 45 22.40 0.55 -8.10
CA SER A 45 21.84 -0.52 -7.24
C SER A 45 22.05 -0.23 -5.75
N GLY A 46 23.14 0.44 -5.37
CA GLY A 46 23.39 0.87 -3.99
C GLY A 46 22.38 1.92 -3.52
N MET A 47 22.05 2.91 -4.37
CA MET A 47 21.07 3.93 -4.04
C MET A 47 19.65 3.35 -3.91
N ILE A 48 19.29 2.43 -4.80
CA ILE A 48 18.02 1.69 -4.68
C ILE A 48 17.95 0.92 -3.36
N GLY A 49 19.02 0.18 -3.01
CA GLY A 49 19.10 -0.53 -1.74
C GLY A 49 19.01 0.41 -0.53
N PHE A 50 19.64 1.57 -0.59
CA PHE A 50 19.58 2.58 0.47
C PHE A 50 18.17 3.14 0.67
N THR A 51 17.45 3.49 -0.41
CA THR A 51 16.06 3.96 -0.32
C THR A 51 15.12 2.91 0.27
N LEU A 52 15.29 1.63 -0.13
CA LEU A 52 14.53 0.52 0.44
C LEU A 52 14.85 0.29 1.92
N ALA A 53 16.12 0.44 2.32
CA ALA A 53 16.53 0.35 3.73
C ALA A 53 15.92 1.48 4.56
N CYS A 54 15.92 2.72 4.05
CA CYS A 54 15.25 3.86 4.70
C CYS A 54 13.75 3.61 4.87
N TYR A 55 13.09 3.13 3.83
CA TYR A 55 11.66 2.78 3.89
C TYR A 55 11.39 1.68 4.92
N GLY A 56 12.14 0.58 4.88
CA GLY A 56 12.00 -0.52 5.83
C GLY A 56 12.24 -0.10 7.28
N PHE A 57 13.23 0.77 7.52
CA PHE A 57 13.49 1.33 8.84
C PHE A 57 12.33 2.19 9.35
N LEU A 58 11.77 3.04 8.49
CA LEU A 58 10.60 3.84 8.83
C LEU A 58 9.36 2.99 9.06
N LEU A 59 9.15 1.92 8.28
CA LEU A 59 8.09 0.95 8.55
C LEU A 59 8.23 0.31 9.92
N PHE A 60 9.45 -0.09 10.28
CA PHE A 60 9.72 -0.63 11.61
C PHE A 60 9.34 0.38 12.71
N ILE A 61 9.75 1.64 12.57
CA ILE A 61 9.39 2.72 13.51
C ILE A 61 7.88 2.88 13.58
N VAL A 62 7.21 2.99 12.43
CA VAL A 62 5.75 3.16 12.37
C VAL A 62 5.03 2.01 13.06
N GLN A 63 5.42 0.77 12.78
CA GLN A 63 4.76 -0.40 13.35
C GLN A 63 5.10 -0.64 14.83
N ALA A 64 6.36 -0.40 15.23
CA ALA A 64 6.79 -0.68 16.60
C ALA A 64 6.39 0.41 17.60
N PHE A 65 6.44 1.67 17.19
CA PHE A 65 6.29 2.82 18.09
C PHE A 65 5.00 3.60 17.88
N ILE A 66 4.66 3.96 16.65
CA ILE A 66 3.53 4.87 16.38
C ILE A 66 2.20 4.17 16.67
N ILE A 67 2.05 2.87 16.34
CA ILE A 67 0.84 2.10 16.65
C ILE A 67 0.62 1.98 18.17
N ARG A 68 1.70 2.00 18.96
CA ARG A 68 1.65 1.90 20.42
C ARG A 68 1.51 3.25 21.13
N LEU A 69 1.66 4.37 20.45
CA LEU A 69 1.51 5.68 21.08
C LEU A 69 0.05 5.93 21.48
N GLN A 70 -0.15 6.35 22.74
CA GLN A 70 -1.48 6.70 23.28
C GLN A 70 -2.21 7.76 22.46
N PHE A 71 -1.48 8.54 21.65
CA PHE A 71 -2.08 9.50 20.74
C PHE A 71 -2.98 8.83 19.70
N PHE A 72 -2.56 7.68 19.17
CA PHE A 72 -3.35 6.89 18.21
C PHE A 72 -4.42 6.04 18.87
N ASP A 73 -4.22 5.62 20.13
CA ASP A 73 -5.24 4.92 20.92
C ASP A 73 -6.48 5.79 21.20
N ARG A 74 -6.31 7.12 21.18
CA ARG A 74 -7.42 8.07 21.30
C ARG A 74 -8.17 8.33 19.99
N LEU A 75 -7.59 7.95 18.86
CA LEU A 75 -8.23 8.09 17.56
C LEU A 75 -9.18 6.92 17.31
N SER A 76 -10.38 7.23 16.85
CA SER A 76 -11.27 6.20 16.32
C SER A 76 -10.58 5.44 15.19
N THR A 77 -10.80 4.13 15.13
CA THR A 77 -10.28 3.26 14.04
C THR A 77 -10.57 3.85 12.65
N LYS A 78 -11.74 4.49 12.47
CA LYS A 78 -12.10 5.18 11.23
C LYS A 78 -11.16 6.35 10.91
N ASN A 79 -10.83 7.17 11.92
CA ASN A 79 -9.95 8.32 11.74
C ASN A 79 -8.52 7.87 11.40
N LEU A 80 -8.04 6.81 12.05
CA LEU A 80 -6.73 6.22 11.76
C LEU A 80 -6.67 5.65 10.33
N MET A 81 -7.69 4.93 9.90
CA MET A 81 -7.80 4.43 8.52
C MET A 81 -7.84 5.57 7.51
N SER A 82 -8.66 6.61 7.77
CA SER A 82 -8.76 7.78 6.89
C SER A 82 -7.43 8.53 6.78
N PHE A 83 -6.75 8.73 7.91
CA PHE A 83 -5.43 9.37 7.94
C PHE A 83 -4.41 8.58 7.12
N SER A 84 -4.33 7.26 7.33
CA SER A 84 -3.39 6.40 6.59
C SER A 84 -3.69 6.36 5.09
N LEU A 85 -4.97 6.33 4.70
CA LEU A 85 -5.37 6.40 3.30
C LEU A 85 -4.99 7.75 2.66
N MET A 86 -5.20 8.86 3.38
CA MET A 86 -4.76 10.18 2.92
C MET A 86 -3.25 10.24 2.71
N CYS A 87 -2.46 9.71 3.66
CA CYS A 87 -1.02 9.59 3.49
C CYS A 87 -0.66 8.76 2.24
N GLY A 88 -1.38 7.67 1.99
CA GLY A 88 -1.16 6.83 0.80
C GLY A 88 -1.44 7.57 -0.50
N ILE A 89 -2.57 8.28 -0.58
CA ILE A 89 -2.91 9.10 -1.74
C ILE A 89 -1.83 10.15 -1.99
N ILE A 90 -1.44 10.90 -0.94
CA ILE A 90 -0.41 11.94 -1.04
C ILE A 90 0.91 11.33 -1.50
N ALA A 91 1.34 10.21 -0.93
CA ALA A 91 2.60 9.55 -1.28
C ALA A 91 2.60 9.07 -2.74
N LEU A 92 1.56 8.38 -3.17
CA LEU A 92 1.45 7.88 -4.55
C LEU A 92 1.44 9.02 -5.56
N PHE A 93 0.58 10.04 -5.35
CA PHE A 93 0.58 11.22 -6.22
C PHE A 93 1.96 11.90 -6.26
N SER A 94 2.60 12.06 -5.10
CA SER A 94 3.92 12.70 -5.03
C SER A 94 4.97 11.89 -5.80
N PHE A 95 5.01 10.56 -5.68
CA PHE A 95 5.91 9.70 -6.46
C PHE A 95 5.61 9.76 -7.97
N GLY A 96 4.35 9.91 -8.36
CA GLY A 96 3.96 10.05 -9.76
C GLY A 96 4.56 11.29 -10.43
N PHE A 97 4.74 12.39 -9.69
CA PHE A 97 5.18 13.68 -10.23
C PHE A 97 6.59 14.11 -9.80
N VAL A 98 7.23 13.41 -8.86
CA VAL A 98 8.54 13.81 -8.35
C VAL A 98 9.60 13.76 -9.45
N ARG A 99 10.39 14.84 -9.52
CA ARG A 99 11.48 15.02 -10.52
C ARG A 99 12.87 15.12 -9.88
N PHE A 100 12.95 15.42 -8.60
CA PHE A 100 14.20 15.57 -7.86
C PHE A 100 14.31 14.50 -6.80
N GLU A 101 15.44 13.79 -6.77
CA GLU A 101 15.66 12.66 -5.85
C GLU A 101 15.52 13.03 -4.36
N VAL A 102 15.88 14.26 -3.99
CA VAL A 102 15.77 14.75 -2.59
C VAL A 102 14.34 14.67 -2.07
N PHE A 103 13.34 14.97 -2.92
CA PHE A 103 11.93 14.89 -2.52
C PHE A 103 11.46 13.46 -2.30
N VAL A 104 12.09 12.45 -2.91
CA VAL A 104 11.78 11.04 -2.65
C VAL A 104 11.97 10.74 -1.17
N PHE A 105 13.05 11.21 -0.54
CA PHE A 105 13.30 11.01 0.88
C PHE A 105 12.30 11.72 1.79
N ALA A 106 11.71 12.84 1.34
CA ALA A 106 10.63 13.51 2.05
C ALA A 106 9.28 12.77 1.94
N ILE A 107 9.05 12.05 0.82
CA ILE A 107 7.83 11.29 0.58
C ILE A 107 7.84 9.94 1.31
N ILE A 108 9.00 9.28 1.43
CA ILE A 108 9.14 7.96 2.07
C ILE A 108 8.50 7.90 3.46
N PRO A 109 8.66 8.87 4.38
CA PRO A 109 7.96 8.86 5.66
C PRO A 109 6.44 8.88 5.54
N ILE A 110 5.90 9.62 4.57
CA ILE A 110 4.46 9.69 4.32
C ILE A 110 3.95 8.33 3.80
N ALA A 111 4.71 7.71 2.89
CA ALA A 111 4.43 6.37 2.41
C ALA A 111 4.48 5.32 3.54
N ALA A 112 5.44 5.42 4.46
CA ALA A 112 5.51 4.52 5.61
C ALA A 112 4.28 4.66 6.53
N LEU A 113 3.77 5.88 6.75
CA LEU A 113 2.54 6.11 7.52
C LEU A 113 1.30 5.51 6.86
N SER A 114 1.24 5.44 5.55
CA SER A 114 0.12 4.83 4.84
C SER A 114 -0.02 3.33 5.11
N GLU A 115 1.07 2.64 5.43
CA GLU A 115 1.06 1.21 5.71
C GLU A 115 0.27 0.82 6.98
N MET A 116 -0.08 1.79 7.82
CA MET A 116 -0.96 1.56 8.98
C MET A 116 -2.38 1.14 8.57
N VAL A 117 -2.82 1.42 7.35
CA VAL A 117 -4.18 1.11 6.90
C VAL A 117 -4.46 -0.39 6.91
N SER A 118 -3.53 -1.22 6.44
CA SER A 118 -3.70 -2.67 6.35
C SER A 118 -3.87 -3.34 7.72
N PRO A 119 -2.99 -3.15 8.72
CA PRO A 119 -3.17 -3.73 10.05
C PRO A 119 -4.41 -3.17 10.76
N THR A 120 -4.72 -1.88 10.60
CA THR A 120 -5.91 -1.26 11.20
C THR A 120 -7.19 -1.85 10.63
N LEU A 121 -7.28 -2.07 9.31
CA LEU A 121 -8.43 -2.68 8.67
C LEU A 121 -8.58 -4.16 9.06
N LYS A 122 -7.47 -4.91 9.14
CA LYS A 122 -7.47 -6.30 9.63
C LYS A 122 -7.96 -6.39 11.08
N ALA A 123 -7.48 -5.51 11.96
CA ALA A 123 -7.92 -5.46 13.35
C ALA A 123 -9.42 -5.11 13.45
N PHE A 124 -9.90 -4.15 12.66
CA PHE A 124 -11.31 -3.81 12.61
C PHE A 124 -12.17 -5.01 12.19
N LEU A 125 -11.81 -5.68 11.10
CA LEU A 125 -12.53 -6.87 10.62
C LEU A 125 -12.50 -8.00 11.63
N SER A 126 -11.36 -8.21 12.31
CA SER A 126 -11.21 -9.24 13.34
C SER A 126 -12.12 -8.99 14.55
N ASN A 127 -12.28 -7.75 14.96
CA ASN A 127 -13.17 -7.40 16.08
C ASN A 127 -14.68 -7.57 15.79
N GLU A 128 -15.06 -7.58 14.50
CA GLU A 128 -16.44 -7.72 14.06
C GLU A 128 -16.86 -9.20 13.83
N ILE A 129 -15.94 -10.14 13.97
CA ILE A 129 -16.14 -11.56 13.66
C ILE A 129 -15.92 -12.40 14.91
N SER A 130 -16.71 -13.50 15.04
CA SER A 130 -16.56 -14.45 16.13
C SER A 130 -15.21 -15.14 16.15
N GLU A 131 -14.74 -15.57 17.33
CA GLU A 131 -13.47 -16.31 17.47
C GLU A 131 -13.43 -17.55 16.58
N MET A 132 -14.56 -18.23 16.40
CA MET A 132 -14.65 -19.44 15.56
C MET A 132 -14.40 -19.17 14.08
N ASP A 133 -14.65 -17.94 13.60
CA ASP A 133 -14.54 -17.57 12.20
C ASP A 133 -13.24 -16.82 11.86
N GLN A 134 -12.38 -16.57 12.86
CA GLN A 134 -11.10 -15.86 12.68
C GLN A 134 -10.20 -16.55 11.63
N GLY A 135 -10.17 -17.89 11.64
CA GLY A 135 -9.40 -18.66 10.66
C GLY A 135 -9.91 -18.43 9.22
N LEU A 136 -11.24 -18.38 9.04
CA LEU A 136 -11.85 -18.10 7.76
C LEU A 136 -11.53 -16.67 7.28
N LEU A 137 -11.64 -15.67 8.18
CA LEU A 137 -11.26 -14.30 7.89
C LEU A 137 -9.81 -14.20 7.41
N GLN A 138 -8.87 -14.77 8.15
CA GLN A 138 -7.45 -14.76 7.79
C GLN A 138 -7.19 -15.48 6.45
N GLY A 139 -7.89 -16.58 6.20
CA GLY A 139 -7.85 -17.28 4.92
C GLY A 139 -8.29 -16.39 3.74
N ILE A 140 -9.39 -15.66 3.89
CA ILE A 140 -9.88 -14.71 2.87
C ILE A 140 -8.87 -13.57 2.64
N LEU A 141 -8.39 -12.94 3.72
CA LEU A 141 -7.44 -11.83 3.63
C LEU A 141 -6.12 -12.27 2.96
N ASN A 142 -5.61 -13.44 3.30
CA ASN A 142 -4.39 -13.99 2.69
C ASN A 142 -4.61 -14.37 1.22
N SER A 143 -5.80 -14.87 0.86
CA SER A 143 -6.16 -15.14 -0.53
C SER A 143 -6.20 -13.86 -1.37
N ILE A 144 -6.72 -12.75 -0.81
CA ILE A 144 -6.70 -11.44 -1.45
C ILE A 144 -5.26 -10.98 -1.68
N VAL A 145 -4.40 -11.06 -0.65
CA VAL A 145 -2.97 -10.71 -0.77
C VAL A 145 -2.27 -11.59 -1.80
N GLY A 146 -2.53 -12.90 -1.80
CA GLY A 146 -1.99 -13.82 -2.79
C GLY A 146 -2.40 -13.46 -4.22
N LEU A 147 -3.69 -13.14 -4.44
CA LEU A 147 -4.20 -12.71 -5.74
C LEU A 147 -3.56 -11.41 -6.21
N THR A 148 -3.48 -10.40 -5.34
CA THR A 148 -2.89 -9.10 -5.67
C THR A 148 -1.38 -9.19 -5.91
N SER A 149 -0.67 -10.10 -5.24
CA SER A 149 0.76 -10.32 -5.47
C SER A 149 1.08 -10.93 -6.84
N ILE A 150 0.11 -11.55 -7.49
CA ILE A 150 0.23 -12.05 -8.88
C ILE A 150 -0.18 -10.96 -9.88
N ILE A 151 -1.37 -10.40 -9.71
CA ILE A 151 -1.94 -9.43 -10.67
C ILE A 151 -1.19 -8.10 -10.62
N GLY A 152 -0.80 -7.65 -9.43
CA GLY A 152 -0.19 -6.35 -9.20
C GLY A 152 1.10 -6.14 -9.99
N PRO A 153 2.15 -6.96 -9.81
CA PRO A 153 3.41 -6.80 -10.54
C PRO A 153 3.23 -6.82 -12.07
N ILE A 154 2.32 -7.67 -12.57
CA ILE A 154 2.04 -7.77 -14.01
C ILE A 154 1.41 -6.47 -14.52
N SER A 155 0.36 -5.98 -13.84
CA SER A 155 -0.32 -4.74 -14.24
C SER A 155 0.57 -3.51 -14.08
N MET A 156 1.29 -3.39 -12.97
CA MET A 156 2.17 -2.25 -12.72
C MET A 156 3.36 -2.21 -13.68
N SER A 157 3.97 -3.35 -13.99
CA SER A 157 5.04 -3.44 -15.00
C SER A 157 4.52 -3.10 -16.40
N TYR A 158 3.31 -3.52 -16.75
CA TYR A 158 2.70 -3.17 -18.03
C TYR A 158 2.44 -1.66 -18.13
N ILE A 159 1.85 -1.04 -17.10
CA ILE A 159 1.62 0.41 -17.04
C ILE A 159 2.95 1.17 -17.13
N PHE A 160 3.97 0.70 -16.40
CA PHE A 160 5.30 1.30 -16.43
C PHE A 160 5.92 1.24 -17.82
N SER A 161 5.88 0.10 -18.50
CA SER A 161 6.44 -0.07 -19.84
C SER A 161 5.75 0.85 -20.88
N LYS A 162 4.45 1.06 -20.72
CA LYS A 162 3.67 1.99 -21.57
C LYS A 162 3.97 3.46 -21.22
N GLY A 163 4.08 3.78 -19.93
CA GLY A 163 4.43 5.14 -19.47
C GLY A 163 5.86 5.56 -19.81
N ALA A 164 6.80 4.63 -19.87
CA ALA A 164 8.17 4.88 -20.27
C ALA A 164 8.34 5.05 -21.80
N SER A 165 7.37 4.61 -22.62
CA SER A 165 7.40 4.80 -24.07
C SER A 165 7.03 6.24 -24.43
N GLN A 166 7.86 6.92 -25.25
CA GLN A 166 7.68 8.33 -25.65
C GLN A 166 6.41 8.62 -26.46
N GLU A 167 5.67 7.60 -26.88
CA GLU A 167 4.47 7.72 -27.72
C GLU A 167 3.14 7.82 -26.94
N SER A 168 3.17 7.75 -25.59
CA SER A 168 1.92 7.75 -24.82
C SER A 168 1.51 9.15 -24.34
N ILE A 169 0.21 9.46 -24.46
CA ILE A 169 -0.41 10.72 -23.99
C ILE A 169 -0.30 10.88 -22.46
N LEU A 170 -0.20 9.78 -21.73
CA LEU A 170 0.07 9.70 -20.28
C LEU A 170 1.57 9.49 -20.03
N TYR A 171 2.38 10.38 -20.61
CA TYR A 171 3.82 10.29 -20.58
C TYR A 171 4.39 10.55 -19.19
N GLY A 172 5.00 9.52 -18.63
CA GLY A 172 5.83 9.62 -17.44
C GLY A 172 6.09 8.27 -16.78
N PRO A 173 7.34 7.95 -16.42
CA PRO A 173 7.70 6.73 -15.69
C PRO A 173 7.04 6.66 -14.30
N GLY A 174 6.41 7.74 -13.84
CA GLY A 174 5.58 7.80 -12.64
C GLY A 174 4.13 7.30 -12.81
N ALA A 175 3.69 6.97 -14.03
CA ALA A 175 2.31 6.54 -14.31
C ALA A 175 1.77 5.39 -13.41
N PRO A 176 2.57 4.38 -13.01
CA PRO A 176 2.08 3.33 -12.13
C PRO A 176 1.72 3.79 -10.71
N PHE A 177 2.19 4.97 -10.28
CA PHE A 177 1.83 5.56 -8.99
C PHE A 177 0.54 6.39 -9.05
N LEU A 178 0.03 6.69 -10.22
CA LEU A 178 -1.20 7.47 -10.46
C LEU A 178 -2.39 6.58 -10.72
#